data_bf79abc4df8646a33bf65922657d50c0
#
_entry.id   bf79abc4df8646a33bf65922657d50c0
#
_cell.length_a   1.000
_cell.length_b   1.000
_cell.length_c   1.000
_cell.angle_alpha   90.00
_cell.angle_beta   90.00
_cell.angle_gamma   90.00
#
_symmetry.space_group_name_H-M   'P 1'
#
loop_
_entity.id
_entity.type
_entity.pdbx_description
1 polymer ?
#
loop_
_entity_poly.entity_id
_entity_poly.type
_entity_poly.pdbx_seq_one_letter_code
_entity_poly.pdbx_strand_id
1 'polypeptide(L)'
;MNVKTDCFCFVLCSIYSNFANKIIYENMGRGKLAKFADMERYENVFEYPYSVVEQKPFDMKGHWREQYFKNDGPIVLELGCGRGEYTFELAKRFPEINFIGVDIKGARMWSGATQALEEKLPNVAFLRTNIEIIDRFFDVDEVQEIWLTFSDPQMKSVRKRLTSTYFMERYRKFLTDGGLIHLKTDSNFLFTYTSYMVQRNSLPLLFSTEDLYHTDGLDEQTQSILGIKTYYESQWIERGLNIRYMKFRLPHEGELHEPDVEIPLDEYRSYKRTKRSSLTVAK
;
A
#
# COMPACT_ATOMS: atom_id res chain seq x y z
N MET A 1 16.57 -37.52 34.86
CA MET A 1 16.97 -36.19 35.37
C MET A 1 16.87 -35.17 34.29
N ASN A 2 16.08 -34.18 34.60
CA ASN A 2 15.77 -32.90 33.99
C ASN A 2 14.88 -32.85 32.71
N VAL A 3 13.58 -32.98 32.99
CA VAL A 3 12.52 -32.47 32.16
C VAL A 3 11.87 -31.32 32.95
N LYS A 4 12.44 -30.11 32.96
CA LYS A 4 11.81 -28.92 33.62
C LYS A 4 12.16 -27.58 32.98
N THR A 5 12.89 -27.54 31.86
CA THR A 5 13.33 -26.25 31.27
C THR A 5 12.49 -25.81 30.07
N ASP A 6 11.73 -26.70 29.43
CA ASP A 6 10.99 -26.36 28.20
C ASP A 6 9.58 -25.76 28.39
N CYS A 7 9.07 -25.85 29.62
CA CYS A 7 7.70 -25.37 29.91
C CYS A 7 7.62 -23.84 30.17
N PHE A 8 8.74 -23.20 30.56
CA PHE A 8 8.76 -21.77 30.87
C PHE A 8 8.81 -20.88 29.62
N CYS A 9 9.43 -21.37 28.55
CA CYS A 9 9.54 -20.63 27.30
C CYS A 9 8.18 -20.57 26.55
N PHE A 10 7.39 -21.65 26.59
CA PHE A 10 6.05 -21.71 25.97
C PHE A 10 5.03 -20.80 26.68
N VAL A 11 5.10 -20.70 28.00
CA VAL A 11 4.21 -19.84 28.79
C VAL A 11 4.52 -18.36 28.57
N LEU A 12 5.79 -17.98 28.48
CA LEU A 12 6.19 -16.60 28.19
C LEU A 12 5.81 -16.18 26.76
N CYS A 13 6.01 -17.04 25.73
CA CYS A 13 5.56 -16.76 24.37
C CYS A 13 4.03 -16.62 24.28
N SER A 14 3.26 -17.43 24.99
CA SER A 14 1.80 -17.33 25.03
C SER A 14 1.31 -16.06 25.73
N ILE A 15 2.00 -15.63 26.80
CA ILE A 15 1.67 -14.39 27.53
C ILE A 15 2.02 -13.15 26.68
N TYR A 16 3.16 -13.13 25.99
CA TYR A 16 3.54 -12.05 25.08
C TYR A 16 2.61 -11.95 23.86
N SER A 17 2.22 -13.08 23.26
CA SER A 17 1.24 -13.13 22.19
C SER A 17 -0.15 -12.64 22.63
N ASN A 18 -0.59 -13.01 23.84
CA ASN A 18 -1.87 -12.55 24.39
C ASN A 18 -1.85 -11.07 24.79
N PHE A 19 -0.70 -10.55 25.27
CA PHE A 19 -0.54 -9.12 25.60
C PHE A 19 -0.51 -8.26 24.34
N ALA A 20 0.24 -8.66 23.31
CA ALA A 20 0.25 -7.99 22.01
C ALA A 20 -1.12 -8.01 21.34
N ASN A 21 -1.81 -9.15 21.34
CA ASN A 21 -3.18 -9.25 20.84
C ASN A 21 -4.17 -8.41 21.65
N LYS A 22 -4.04 -8.32 22.97
CA LYS A 22 -4.91 -7.50 23.82
C LYS A 22 -4.73 -6.01 23.56
N ILE A 23 -3.48 -5.53 23.37
CA ILE A 23 -3.19 -4.13 23.00
C ILE A 23 -3.75 -3.82 21.61
N ILE A 24 -3.64 -4.74 20.65
CA ILE A 24 -4.22 -4.61 19.32
C ILE A 24 -5.76 -4.54 19.39
N TYR A 25 -6.40 -5.36 20.22
CA TYR A 25 -7.87 -5.34 20.41
C TYR A 25 -8.37 -4.07 21.12
N GLU A 26 -7.67 -3.59 22.15
CA GLU A 26 -8.02 -2.34 22.84
C GLU A 26 -7.88 -1.11 21.92
N ASN A 27 -6.88 -1.11 21.03
CA ASN A 27 -6.70 -0.05 20.03
C ASN A 27 -7.71 -0.12 18.87
N MET A 28 -8.23 -1.29 18.51
CA MET A 28 -9.27 -1.42 17.47
C MET A 28 -10.62 -0.80 17.85
N GLY A 29 -10.90 -0.60 19.14
CA GLY A 29 -12.15 -0.03 19.65
C GLY A 29 -12.20 1.49 19.73
N ARG A 30 -11.08 2.21 19.47
CA ARG A 30 -11.11 3.69 19.50
C ARG A 30 -12.02 4.24 18.43
N GLY A 31 -12.89 5.17 18.83
CA GLY A 31 -13.81 5.87 17.92
C GLY A 31 -13.04 6.61 16.80
N LYS A 32 -13.69 6.80 15.66
CA LYS A 32 -13.07 7.45 14.48
C LYS A 32 -12.46 8.82 14.81
N LEU A 33 -13.13 9.62 15.66
CA LEU A 33 -12.67 10.95 16.09
C LEU A 33 -11.37 10.86 16.92
N ALA A 34 -11.27 9.89 17.83
CA ALA A 34 -10.07 9.70 18.62
C ALA A 34 -8.85 9.35 17.74
N LYS A 35 -9.04 8.52 16.70
CA LYS A 35 -7.99 8.19 15.73
C LYS A 35 -7.50 9.41 14.95
N PHE A 36 -8.37 10.32 14.58
CA PHE A 36 -7.97 11.57 13.94
C PHE A 36 -7.21 12.48 14.90
N ALA A 37 -7.65 12.62 16.15
CA ALA A 37 -6.95 13.40 17.15
C ALA A 37 -5.56 12.84 17.50
N ASP A 38 -5.39 11.50 17.46
CA ASP A 38 -4.07 10.87 17.59
C ASP A 38 -3.17 11.24 16.39
N MET A 39 -3.68 11.10 15.16
CA MET A 39 -2.92 11.33 13.93
C MET A 39 -2.44 12.78 13.80
N GLU A 40 -3.20 13.76 14.26
CA GLU A 40 -2.79 15.17 14.31
C GLU A 40 -1.53 15.41 15.17
N ARG A 41 -1.21 14.48 16.08
CA ARG A 41 -0.05 14.55 16.99
C ARG A 41 1.10 13.65 16.58
N TYR A 42 0.87 12.75 15.61
CA TYR A 42 1.88 11.80 15.19
C TYR A 42 2.93 12.46 14.31
N GLU A 43 4.19 12.38 14.72
CA GLU A 43 5.32 12.95 14.00
C GLU A 43 5.59 12.27 12.64
N ASN A 44 5.11 11.03 12.47
CA ASN A 44 5.21 10.28 11.22
C ASN A 44 3.99 10.43 10.30
N VAL A 45 3.05 11.34 10.62
CA VAL A 45 1.83 11.58 9.83
C VAL A 45 1.79 13.01 9.30
N PHE A 46 1.55 13.14 8.00
CA PHE A 46 1.43 14.40 7.28
C PHE A 46 0.01 14.50 6.69
N GLU A 47 -0.79 15.45 7.17
CA GLU A 47 -2.17 15.63 6.71
C GLU A 47 -2.29 16.86 5.80
N TYR A 48 -2.42 16.62 4.50
CA TYR A 48 -2.48 17.65 3.48
C TYR A 48 -3.66 17.42 2.52
N PRO A 49 -4.90 17.78 2.90
CA PRO A 49 -6.02 17.76 1.98
C PRO A 49 -5.82 18.79 0.86
N TYR A 50 -6.53 18.59 -0.27
CA TYR A 50 -6.43 19.46 -1.45
C TYR A 50 -6.51 20.96 -1.12
N SER A 51 -7.44 21.34 -0.25
CA SER A 51 -7.65 22.74 0.16
C SER A 51 -6.44 23.39 0.84
N VAL A 52 -5.59 22.61 1.50
CA VAL A 52 -4.36 23.11 2.13
C VAL A 52 -3.27 23.29 1.08
N VAL A 53 -3.06 22.29 0.22
CA VAL A 53 -2.00 22.31 -0.81
C VAL A 53 -2.29 23.33 -1.92
N GLU A 54 -3.55 23.68 -2.13
CA GLU A 54 -3.94 24.74 -3.07
C GLU A 54 -3.50 26.12 -2.59
N GLN A 55 -3.49 26.34 -1.27
CA GLN A 55 -3.13 27.63 -0.65
C GLN A 55 -1.62 27.75 -0.38
N LYS A 56 -0.96 26.65 -0.03
CA LYS A 56 0.46 26.63 0.32
C LYS A 56 1.12 25.38 -0.30
N PRO A 57 2.23 25.57 -1.07
CA PRO A 57 3.04 24.45 -1.51
C PRO A 57 3.52 23.60 -0.33
N PHE A 58 3.73 22.32 -0.58
CA PHE A 58 4.27 21.42 0.43
C PHE A 58 5.78 21.63 0.59
N ASP A 59 6.20 22.11 1.75
CA ASP A 59 7.56 22.60 1.99
C ASP A 59 8.63 21.49 1.88
N MET A 60 8.28 20.24 2.15
CA MET A 60 9.21 19.11 2.06
C MET A 60 9.32 18.48 0.67
N LYS A 61 8.61 19.01 -0.34
CA LYS A 61 8.76 18.54 -1.72
C LYS A 61 10.24 18.67 -2.17
N GLY A 62 10.86 17.56 -2.56
CA GLY A 62 12.28 17.49 -2.89
C GLY A 62 13.22 17.35 -1.69
N HIS A 63 12.69 17.37 -0.46
CA HIS A 63 13.46 17.40 0.78
C HIS A 63 13.07 16.32 1.80
N TRP A 64 12.33 15.28 1.39
CA TRP A 64 11.91 14.22 2.30
C TRP A 64 13.09 13.53 2.99
N ARG A 65 14.20 13.25 2.27
CA ARG A 65 15.40 12.62 2.81
C ARG A 65 16.06 13.52 3.84
N GLU A 66 16.24 14.81 3.51
CA GLU A 66 16.93 15.79 4.35
C GLU A 66 16.08 16.21 5.56
N GLN A 67 14.81 16.55 5.35
CA GLN A 67 13.98 17.18 6.38
C GLN A 67 13.29 16.20 7.31
N TYR A 68 12.88 15.02 6.80
CA TYR A 68 12.17 14.03 7.59
C TYR A 68 13.01 12.80 7.91
N PHE A 69 13.43 12.04 6.92
CA PHE A 69 14.11 10.75 7.13
C PHE A 69 15.53 10.88 7.69
N LYS A 70 16.21 12.00 7.47
CA LYS A 70 17.59 12.27 7.89
C LYS A 70 18.60 11.23 7.38
N ASN A 71 18.36 10.71 6.18
CA ASN A 71 19.22 9.75 5.48
C ASN A 71 19.02 9.88 3.96
N ASP A 72 19.94 9.29 3.18
CA ASP A 72 19.94 9.32 1.71
C ASP A 72 19.30 8.07 1.08
N GLY A 73 18.60 7.24 1.86
CA GLY A 73 17.95 6.03 1.40
C GLY A 73 16.92 6.30 0.29
N PRO A 74 16.72 5.32 -0.63
CA PRO A 74 15.69 5.45 -1.66
C PRO A 74 14.30 5.59 -1.03
N ILE A 75 13.40 6.29 -1.73
CA ILE A 75 12.01 6.47 -1.28
C ILE A 75 11.09 5.56 -2.08
N VAL A 76 10.28 4.80 -1.36
CA VAL A 76 9.27 3.88 -1.89
C VAL A 76 7.89 4.31 -1.42
N LEU A 77 6.92 4.41 -2.34
CA LEU A 77 5.55 4.79 -2.01
C LEU A 77 4.62 3.58 -2.05
N GLU A 78 3.69 3.50 -1.09
CA GLU A 78 2.50 2.67 -1.21
C GLU A 78 1.27 3.58 -1.43
N LEU A 79 0.69 3.56 -2.63
CA LEU A 79 -0.46 4.40 -2.95
C LEU A 79 -1.78 3.64 -2.71
N GLY A 80 -2.58 4.16 -1.80
CA GLY A 80 -3.78 3.49 -1.30
C GLY A 80 -3.46 2.54 -0.14
N CYS A 81 -2.55 2.90 0.74
CA CYS A 81 -1.99 2.06 1.81
C CYS A 81 -3.03 1.54 2.83
N GLY A 82 -4.24 2.07 2.84
CA GLY A 82 -5.32 1.61 3.70
C GLY A 82 -4.96 1.66 5.17
N ARG A 83 -4.62 0.51 5.77
CA ARG A 83 -4.19 0.40 7.16
C ARG A 83 -2.68 0.62 7.36
N GLY A 84 -1.93 0.75 6.27
CA GLY A 84 -0.48 0.92 6.30
C GLY A 84 0.29 -0.35 6.66
N GLU A 85 -0.35 -1.53 6.56
CA GLU A 85 0.24 -2.81 6.94
C GLU A 85 1.44 -3.15 6.05
N TYR A 86 1.31 -2.91 4.74
CA TYR A 86 2.38 -3.18 3.79
C TYR A 86 3.54 -2.19 3.96
N THR A 87 3.23 -0.90 4.05
CA THR A 87 4.21 0.18 4.30
C THR A 87 5.02 -0.09 5.57
N PHE A 88 4.34 -0.44 6.68
CA PHE A 88 4.98 -0.74 7.97
C PHE A 88 5.89 -1.97 7.90
N GLU A 89 5.38 -3.07 7.34
CA GLU A 89 6.14 -4.32 7.25
C GLU A 89 7.36 -4.21 6.34
N LEU A 90 7.27 -3.44 5.25
CA LEU A 90 8.42 -3.15 4.39
C LEU A 90 9.46 -2.30 5.13
N ALA A 91 9.04 -1.24 5.81
CA ALA A 91 9.96 -0.39 6.57
C ALA A 91 10.73 -1.16 7.65
N LYS A 92 10.07 -2.10 8.31
CA LYS A 92 10.67 -2.98 9.32
C LYS A 92 11.73 -3.93 8.73
N ARG A 93 11.52 -4.41 7.51
CA ARG A 93 12.41 -5.38 6.82
C ARG A 93 13.60 -4.71 6.15
N PHE A 94 13.44 -3.47 5.71
CA PHE A 94 14.43 -2.73 4.92
C PHE A 94 14.73 -1.38 5.56
N PRO A 95 15.52 -1.35 6.66
CA PRO A 95 15.80 -0.12 7.40
C PRO A 95 16.60 0.91 6.61
N GLU A 96 17.25 0.50 5.51
CA GLU A 96 17.99 1.37 4.59
C GLU A 96 17.12 2.04 3.52
N ILE A 97 15.84 1.67 3.43
CA ILE A 97 14.86 2.20 2.47
C ILE A 97 13.80 3.00 3.22
N ASN A 98 13.41 4.14 2.68
CA ASN A 98 12.39 5.02 3.22
C ASN A 98 11.02 4.70 2.60
N PHE A 99 9.99 4.50 3.41
CA PHE A 99 8.67 4.14 2.96
C PHE A 99 7.64 5.21 3.31
N ILE A 100 6.78 5.55 2.35
CA ILE A 100 5.68 6.50 2.57
C ILE A 100 4.37 5.86 2.14
N GLY A 101 3.49 5.61 3.12
CA GLY A 101 2.13 5.14 2.86
C GLY A 101 1.19 6.31 2.60
N VAL A 102 0.47 6.28 1.47
CA VAL A 102 -0.45 7.36 1.05
C VAL A 102 -1.88 6.85 1.00
N ASP A 103 -2.80 7.50 1.71
CA ASP A 103 -4.26 7.25 1.61
C ASP A 103 -5.03 8.51 2.04
N ILE A 104 -6.26 8.64 1.59
CA ILE A 104 -7.17 9.70 2.04
C ILE A 104 -7.90 9.31 3.35
N LYS A 105 -7.95 8.02 3.69
CA LYS A 105 -8.71 7.49 4.81
C LYS A 105 -7.90 7.41 6.10
N GLY A 106 -7.61 8.54 6.71
CA GLY A 106 -6.80 8.64 7.91
C GLY A 106 -7.15 7.65 9.03
N ALA A 107 -8.43 7.44 9.34
CA ALA A 107 -8.84 6.48 10.38
C ALA A 107 -8.41 5.01 10.12
N ARG A 108 -8.07 4.64 8.87
CA ARG A 108 -7.46 3.34 8.55
C ARG A 108 -5.96 3.39 8.74
N MET A 109 -5.31 4.39 8.17
CA MET A 109 -3.87 4.66 8.22
C MET A 109 -3.35 4.73 9.66
N TRP A 110 -4.18 5.17 10.61
CA TRP A 110 -3.88 5.23 12.04
C TRP A 110 -3.21 3.94 12.57
N SER A 111 -3.61 2.76 12.09
CA SER A 111 -3.06 1.48 12.56
C SER A 111 -1.57 1.34 12.25
N GLY A 112 -1.18 1.53 10.99
CA GLY A 112 0.23 1.46 10.57
C GLY A 112 1.07 2.57 11.18
N ALA A 113 0.52 3.80 11.24
CA ALA A 113 1.21 4.94 11.84
C ALA A 113 1.50 4.73 13.33
N THR A 114 0.52 4.19 14.09
CA THR A 114 0.69 3.87 15.50
C THR A 114 1.76 2.79 15.70
N GLN A 115 1.69 1.70 14.96
CA GLN A 115 2.67 0.60 15.07
C GLN A 115 4.10 1.07 14.75
N ALA A 116 4.25 1.91 13.72
CA ALA A 116 5.54 2.46 13.35
C ALA A 116 6.15 3.34 14.45
N LEU A 117 5.34 4.14 15.15
CA LEU A 117 5.79 4.93 16.30
C LEU A 117 6.13 4.05 17.51
N GLU A 118 5.29 3.05 17.81
CA GLU A 118 5.53 2.10 18.91
C GLU A 118 6.84 1.32 18.71
N GLU A 119 7.13 0.90 17.48
CA GLU A 119 8.40 0.22 17.12
C GLU A 119 9.55 1.19 16.81
N LYS A 120 9.31 2.51 16.87
CA LYS A 120 10.30 3.57 16.62
C LYS A 120 11.01 3.44 15.28
N LEU A 121 10.28 3.13 14.22
CA LEU A 121 10.84 3.03 12.88
C LEU A 121 11.12 4.42 12.31
N PRO A 122 12.39 4.79 12.02
CA PRO A 122 12.74 6.12 11.53
C PRO A 122 12.53 6.29 10.03
N ASN A 123 12.33 5.18 9.31
CA ASN A 123 12.29 5.10 7.86
C ASN A 123 10.86 4.96 7.30
N VAL A 124 9.84 5.39 8.05
CA VAL A 124 8.45 5.31 7.60
C VAL A 124 7.67 6.57 7.89
N ALA A 125 6.88 7.02 6.92
CA ALA A 125 5.95 8.13 7.03
C ALA A 125 4.58 7.76 6.44
N PHE A 126 3.57 8.54 6.83
CA PHE A 126 2.21 8.41 6.30
C PHE A 126 1.72 9.78 5.82
N LEU A 127 1.34 9.84 4.55
CA LEU A 127 0.81 11.06 3.92
C LEU A 127 -0.69 10.90 3.67
N ARG A 128 -1.49 11.63 4.43
CA ARG A 128 -2.93 11.69 4.23
C ARG A 128 -3.30 12.74 3.22
N THR A 129 -3.52 12.32 1.98
CA THR A 129 -3.90 13.20 0.88
C THR A 129 -4.71 12.46 -0.19
N ASN A 130 -5.18 13.18 -1.19
CA ASN A 130 -5.76 12.60 -2.39
C ASN A 130 -4.65 12.22 -3.38
N ILE A 131 -4.60 10.96 -3.81
CA ILE A 131 -3.57 10.47 -4.75
C ILE A 131 -3.63 11.22 -6.10
N GLU A 132 -4.77 11.81 -6.46
CA GLU A 132 -4.90 12.63 -7.68
C GLU A 132 -3.99 13.87 -7.69
N ILE A 133 -3.42 14.27 -6.54
CA ILE A 133 -2.49 15.40 -6.42
C ILE A 133 -1.12 14.99 -5.89
N ILE A 134 -0.75 13.72 -5.99
CA ILE A 134 0.47 13.17 -5.39
C ILE A 134 1.74 13.85 -5.93
N ASP A 135 1.74 14.32 -7.18
CA ASP A 135 2.84 15.05 -7.81
C ASP A 135 3.13 16.43 -7.17
N ARG A 136 2.30 16.89 -6.23
CA ARG A 136 2.57 18.09 -5.43
C ARG A 136 3.46 17.85 -4.21
N PHE A 137 3.70 16.59 -3.86
CA PHE A 137 4.41 16.20 -2.64
C PHE A 137 5.83 15.68 -2.87
N PHE A 138 6.15 15.37 -4.12
CA PHE A 138 7.45 14.84 -4.51
C PHE A 138 7.99 15.61 -5.71
N ASP A 139 9.31 15.84 -5.71
CA ASP A 139 10.02 16.49 -6.80
C ASP A 139 10.53 15.45 -7.82
N VAL A 140 11.08 15.94 -8.91
CA VAL A 140 11.61 15.10 -10.01
C VAL A 140 12.63 14.11 -9.45
N ASP A 141 12.48 12.83 -9.84
CA ASP A 141 13.37 11.72 -9.46
C ASP A 141 13.49 11.45 -7.95
N GLU A 142 12.58 11.98 -7.14
CA GLU A 142 12.64 11.82 -5.67
C GLU A 142 12.21 10.41 -5.23
N VAL A 143 11.36 9.72 -5.98
CA VAL A 143 10.81 8.41 -5.68
C VAL A 143 11.38 7.35 -6.63
N GLN A 144 11.75 6.18 -6.10
CA GLN A 144 12.32 5.09 -6.87
C GLN A 144 11.34 3.99 -7.22
N GLU A 145 10.29 3.82 -6.39
CA GLU A 145 9.39 2.68 -6.51
C GLU A 145 7.98 3.01 -6.00
N ILE A 146 6.96 2.47 -6.65
CA ILE A 146 5.55 2.64 -6.27
C ILE A 146 4.89 1.27 -6.14
N TRP A 147 4.24 1.03 -4.99
CA TRP A 147 3.40 -0.12 -4.73
C TRP A 147 1.92 0.25 -4.79
N LEU A 148 1.16 -0.55 -5.54
CA LEU A 148 -0.29 -0.49 -5.66
C LEU A 148 -0.86 -1.79 -5.09
N THR A 149 -1.19 -1.79 -3.79
CA THR A 149 -1.66 -2.97 -3.06
C THR A 149 -3.16 -2.91 -2.86
N PHE A 150 -3.91 -3.81 -3.50
CA PHE A 150 -5.37 -3.95 -3.37
C PHE A 150 -6.16 -2.65 -3.61
N SER A 151 -5.64 -1.79 -4.47
CA SER A 151 -6.31 -0.57 -4.89
C SER A 151 -7.67 -0.86 -5.55
N ASP A 152 -8.59 0.11 -5.46
CA ASP A 152 -9.90 -0.02 -6.12
C ASP A 152 -9.71 -0.11 -7.65
N PRO A 153 -10.21 -1.14 -8.33
CA PRO A 153 -10.04 -1.33 -9.77
C PRO A 153 -10.69 -0.24 -10.62
N GLN A 154 -11.56 0.59 -10.05
CA GLN A 154 -12.22 1.71 -10.75
C GLN A 154 -12.77 1.29 -12.12
N MET A 155 -13.52 0.17 -12.15
CA MET A 155 -13.96 -0.51 -13.38
C MET A 155 -14.70 0.42 -14.36
N LYS A 156 -15.42 1.43 -13.84
CA LYS A 156 -16.22 2.38 -14.62
C LYS A 156 -15.52 3.71 -14.90
N SER A 157 -14.32 3.93 -14.36
CA SER A 157 -13.65 5.23 -14.44
C SER A 157 -12.14 5.08 -14.62
N VAL A 158 -11.70 5.07 -15.87
CA VAL A 158 -10.28 4.92 -16.25
C VAL A 158 -9.41 5.95 -15.53
N ARG A 159 -9.78 7.22 -15.55
CA ARG A 159 -8.99 8.31 -14.94
C ARG A 159 -8.80 8.19 -13.43
N LYS A 160 -9.60 7.36 -12.74
CA LYS A 160 -9.46 7.10 -11.30
C LYS A 160 -8.67 5.84 -11.01
N ARG A 161 -8.32 5.06 -12.01
CA ARG A 161 -7.59 3.80 -11.89
C ARG A 161 -6.09 4.10 -11.72
N LEU A 162 -5.48 3.66 -10.63
CA LEU A 162 -4.09 4.00 -10.29
C LEU A 162 -3.06 3.43 -11.28
N THR A 163 -3.45 2.47 -12.13
CA THR A 163 -2.61 1.94 -13.21
C THR A 163 -2.96 2.52 -14.60
N SER A 164 -3.81 3.54 -14.70
CA SER A 164 -4.14 4.19 -15.98
C SER A 164 -2.98 5.04 -16.50
N THR A 165 -2.96 5.31 -17.80
CA THR A 165 -1.98 6.22 -18.42
C THR A 165 -2.02 7.60 -17.78
N TYR A 166 -3.21 8.07 -17.36
CA TYR A 166 -3.35 9.32 -16.61
C TYR A 166 -2.51 9.34 -15.33
N PHE A 167 -2.47 8.23 -14.58
CA PHE A 167 -1.65 8.13 -13.39
C PHE A 167 -0.18 7.84 -13.73
N MET A 168 0.11 7.05 -14.78
CA MET A 168 1.49 6.83 -15.23
C MET A 168 2.16 8.16 -15.61
N GLU A 169 1.48 9.04 -16.36
CA GLU A 169 1.98 10.39 -16.66
C GLU A 169 2.19 11.25 -15.42
N ARG A 170 1.36 11.05 -14.40
CA ARG A 170 1.54 11.73 -13.12
C ARG A 170 2.74 11.20 -12.35
N TYR A 171 2.96 9.89 -12.36
CA TYR A 171 4.10 9.26 -11.68
C TYR A 171 5.43 9.65 -12.33
N ARG A 172 5.49 9.79 -13.64
CA ARG A 172 6.67 10.29 -14.38
C ARG A 172 7.23 11.62 -13.86
N LYS A 173 6.40 12.42 -13.21
CA LYS A 173 6.82 13.74 -12.70
C LYS A 173 7.72 13.66 -11.47
N PHE A 174 7.73 12.54 -10.77
CA PHE A 174 8.46 12.40 -9.52
C PHE A 174 9.14 11.03 -9.33
N LEU A 175 8.73 10.03 -10.09
CA LEU A 175 9.39 8.73 -10.12
C LEU A 175 10.68 8.86 -10.94
N THR A 176 11.75 8.19 -10.52
CA THR A 176 13.00 8.11 -11.31
C THR A 176 12.74 7.49 -12.67
N ASP A 177 13.53 7.86 -13.68
CA ASP A 177 13.41 7.26 -15.01
C ASP A 177 13.59 5.73 -14.94
N GLY A 178 12.64 5.01 -15.52
CA GLY A 178 12.60 3.55 -15.41
C GLY A 178 12.34 3.03 -13.99
N GLY A 179 11.81 3.85 -13.08
CA GLY A 179 11.42 3.45 -11.73
C GLY A 179 10.38 2.34 -11.73
N LEU A 180 10.25 1.64 -10.61
CA LEU A 180 9.45 0.43 -10.51
C LEU A 180 8.00 0.72 -10.12
N ILE A 181 7.08 0.03 -10.80
CA ILE A 181 5.67 -0.02 -10.43
C ILE A 181 5.32 -1.48 -10.09
N HIS A 182 4.73 -1.67 -8.91
CA HIS A 182 4.23 -2.95 -8.44
C HIS A 182 2.71 -2.90 -8.33
N LEU A 183 2.05 -3.90 -8.89
CA LEU A 183 0.62 -4.13 -8.71
C LEU A 183 0.41 -5.47 -8.02
N LYS A 184 -0.20 -5.47 -6.82
CA LYS A 184 -0.66 -6.67 -6.12
C LYS A 184 -2.18 -6.56 -5.93
N THR A 185 -2.95 -7.48 -6.50
CA THR A 185 -4.42 -7.33 -6.54
C THR A 185 -5.17 -8.66 -6.58
N ASP A 186 -6.36 -8.68 -5.98
CA ASP A 186 -7.37 -9.72 -6.15
C ASP A 186 -8.21 -9.53 -7.43
N SER A 187 -8.18 -8.33 -8.02
CA SER A 187 -9.02 -7.96 -9.15
C SER A 187 -8.49 -8.49 -10.47
N ASN A 188 -9.21 -9.43 -11.08
CA ASN A 188 -8.90 -9.89 -12.44
C ASN A 188 -9.00 -8.75 -13.45
N PHE A 189 -10.03 -7.91 -13.31
CA PHE A 189 -10.21 -6.75 -14.17
C PHE A 189 -9.00 -5.79 -14.13
N LEU A 190 -8.54 -5.42 -12.92
CA LEU A 190 -7.42 -4.49 -12.78
C LEU A 190 -6.10 -5.08 -13.30
N PHE A 191 -5.85 -6.35 -13.03
CA PHE A 191 -4.67 -7.06 -13.52
C PHE A 191 -4.66 -7.14 -15.05
N THR A 192 -5.77 -7.58 -15.66
CA THR A 192 -5.93 -7.68 -17.12
C THR A 192 -5.77 -6.32 -17.79
N TYR A 193 -6.42 -5.28 -17.26
CA TYR A 193 -6.25 -3.92 -17.74
C TYR A 193 -4.79 -3.47 -17.71
N THR A 194 -4.12 -3.69 -16.58
CA THR A 194 -2.72 -3.27 -16.43
C THR A 194 -1.80 -4.04 -17.38
N SER A 195 -2.07 -5.33 -17.62
CA SER A 195 -1.35 -6.13 -18.60
C SER A 195 -1.46 -5.54 -20.01
N TYR A 196 -2.66 -5.19 -20.44
CA TYR A 196 -2.87 -4.54 -21.74
C TYR A 196 -2.24 -3.14 -21.80
N MET A 197 -2.30 -2.36 -20.72
CA MET A 197 -1.67 -1.04 -20.64
C MET A 197 -0.15 -1.16 -20.79
N VAL A 198 0.48 -2.08 -20.07
CA VAL A 198 1.92 -2.36 -20.15
C VAL A 198 2.31 -2.81 -21.55
N GLN A 199 1.56 -3.75 -22.13
CA GLN A 199 1.81 -4.26 -23.48
C GLN A 199 1.62 -3.19 -24.57
N ARG A 200 0.52 -2.41 -24.49
CA ARG A 200 0.18 -1.35 -25.48
C ARG A 200 1.28 -0.30 -25.58
N ASN A 201 1.92 0.00 -24.44
CA ASN A 201 2.94 1.04 -24.32
C ASN A 201 4.37 0.45 -24.31
N SER A 202 4.53 -0.83 -24.61
CA SER A 202 5.83 -1.52 -24.61
C SER A 202 6.67 -1.27 -23.35
N LEU A 203 6.01 -1.11 -22.19
CA LEU A 203 6.71 -0.88 -20.93
C LEU A 203 7.47 -2.16 -20.54
N PRO A 204 8.72 -2.04 -20.01
CA PRO A 204 9.51 -3.21 -19.63
C PRO A 204 8.84 -3.99 -18.49
N LEU A 205 8.18 -5.10 -18.82
CA LEU A 205 7.59 -6.05 -17.89
C LEU A 205 8.69 -6.91 -17.29
N LEU A 206 8.87 -6.87 -15.97
CA LEU A 206 9.91 -7.65 -15.27
C LEU A 206 9.37 -8.95 -14.70
N PHE A 207 8.12 -8.95 -14.25
CA PHE A 207 7.47 -10.14 -13.71
C PHE A 207 5.94 -10.01 -13.77
N SER A 208 5.26 -11.14 -13.96
CA SER A 208 3.80 -11.19 -13.93
C SER A 208 3.31 -12.59 -13.56
N THR A 209 2.32 -12.67 -12.65
CA THR A 209 1.66 -13.93 -12.31
C THR A 209 0.18 -13.69 -11.99
N GLU A 210 -0.67 -14.64 -12.40
CA GLU A 210 -2.09 -14.65 -12.07
C GLU A 210 -2.42 -15.37 -10.76
N ASP A 211 -1.42 -16.08 -10.19
CA ASP A 211 -1.56 -16.79 -8.92
C ASP A 211 -0.25 -16.72 -8.12
N LEU A 212 -0.13 -15.66 -7.34
CA LEU A 212 1.08 -15.33 -6.61
C LEU A 212 1.54 -16.44 -5.64
N TYR A 213 0.59 -17.08 -4.96
CA TYR A 213 0.90 -18.05 -3.91
C TYR A 213 1.19 -19.47 -4.41
N HIS A 214 0.94 -19.73 -5.71
CA HIS A 214 1.27 -20.99 -6.36
C HIS A 214 2.30 -20.78 -7.50
N THR A 215 3.04 -19.67 -7.45
CA THR A 215 4.10 -19.38 -8.43
C THR A 215 5.43 -19.86 -7.92
N ASP A 216 6.07 -20.73 -8.71
CA ASP A 216 7.42 -21.23 -8.45
C ASP A 216 8.50 -20.25 -8.96
N GLY A 217 9.74 -20.40 -8.44
CA GLY A 217 10.91 -19.70 -8.96
C GLY A 217 11.11 -18.27 -8.46
N LEU A 218 10.32 -17.82 -7.47
CA LEU A 218 10.60 -16.58 -6.74
C LEU A 218 11.76 -16.81 -5.77
N ASP A 219 12.69 -15.86 -5.72
CA ASP A 219 13.74 -15.86 -4.71
C ASP A 219 13.16 -15.61 -3.30
N GLU A 220 13.91 -16.00 -2.26
CA GLU A 220 13.46 -15.94 -0.88
C GLU A 220 13.09 -14.52 -0.43
N GLN A 221 13.84 -13.50 -0.86
CA GLN A 221 13.56 -12.10 -0.55
C GLN A 221 12.25 -11.64 -1.19
N THR A 222 12.06 -11.93 -2.48
CA THR A 222 10.82 -11.60 -3.21
C THR A 222 9.62 -12.33 -2.59
N GLN A 223 9.76 -13.61 -2.24
CA GLN A 223 8.70 -14.36 -1.54
C GLN A 223 8.36 -13.73 -0.19
N SER A 224 9.36 -13.31 0.58
CA SER A 224 9.16 -12.64 1.86
C SER A 224 8.38 -11.34 1.72
N ILE A 225 8.73 -10.50 0.73
CA ILE A 225 8.04 -9.24 0.46
C ILE A 225 6.60 -9.49 0.01
N LEU A 226 6.41 -10.35 -0.99
CA LEU A 226 5.09 -10.64 -1.55
C LEU A 226 4.21 -11.45 -0.59
N GLY A 227 4.82 -12.12 0.39
CA GLY A 227 4.16 -12.83 1.48
C GLY A 227 3.58 -11.94 2.58
N ILE A 228 3.87 -10.63 2.59
CA ILE A 228 3.20 -9.67 3.49
C ILE A 228 1.71 -9.67 3.16
N LYS A 229 0.89 -10.09 4.12
CA LYS A 229 -0.56 -10.20 3.94
C LYS A 229 -1.27 -9.05 4.62
N THR A 230 -1.97 -8.24 3.85
CA THR A 230 -2.86 -7.22 4.39
C THR A 230 -4.15 -7.86 4.92
N TYR A 231 -4.85 -7.15 5.80
CA TYR A 231 -6.16 -7.56 6.31
C TYR A 231 -7.16 -7.86 5.18
N TYR A 232 -7.15 -7.05 4.13
CA TYR A 232 -8.06 -7.27 2.99
C TYR A 232 -7.65 -8.48 2.16
N GLU A 233 -6.37 -8.70 1.97
CA GLU A 233 -5.84 -9.85 1.24
C GLU A 233 -6.22 -11.17 1.88
N SER A 234 -6.05 -11.29 3.20
CA SER A 234 -6.46 -12.48 3.95
C SER A 234 -7.93 -12.82 3.72
N GLN A 235 -8.81 -11.80 3.69
CA GLN A 235 -10.23 -12.01 3.40
C GLN A 235 -10.51 -12.50 1.97
N TRP A 236 -9.68 -12.12 0.98
CA TRP A 236 -9.85 -12.59 -0.40
C TRP A 236 -9.33 -14.01 -0.57
N ILE A 237 -8.18 -14.34 0.04
CA ILE A 237 -7.64 -15.71 0.05
C ILE A 237 -8.63 -16.69 0.71
N GLU A 238 -9.20 -16.34 1.87
CA GLU A 238 -10.23 -17.15 2.55
C GLU A 238 -11.47 -17.43 1.69
N ARG A 239 -11.69 -16.64 0.65
CA ARG A 239 -12.80 -16.82 -0.32
C ARG A 239 -12.40 -17.56 -1.57
N GLY A 240 -11.16 -18.07 -1.63
CA GLY A 240 -10.63 -18.80 -2.77
C GLY A 240 -10.29 -17.92 -3.98
N LEU A 241 -10.04 -16.61 -3.78
CA LEU A 241 -9.58 -15.74 -4.86
C LEU A 241 -8.07 -15.79 -4.97
N ASN A 242 -7.56 -15.94 -6.19
CA ASN A 242 -6.14 -15.82 -6.47
C ASN A 242 -5.69 -14.37 -6.33
N ILE A 243 -4.52 -14.19 -5.76
CA ILE A 243 -3.84 -12.90 -5.73
C ILE A 243 -2.90 -12.84 -6.93
N ARG A 244 -3.02 -11.77 -7.69
CA ARG A 244 -2.22 -11.50 -8.88
C ARG A 244 -1.15 -10.47 -8.57
N TYR A 245 -0.02 -10.61 -9.25
CA TYR A 245 1.08 -9.66 -9.07
C TYR A 245 1.76 -9.35 -10.40
N MET A 246 2.15 -8.08 -10.55
CA MET A 246 2.89 -7.60 -11.70
C MET A 246 3.92 -6.56 -11.25
N LYS A 247 5.10 -6.60 -11.89
CA LYS A 247 6.18 -5.64 -11.71
C LYS A 247 6.70 -5.18 -13.07
N PHE A 248 6.72 -3.87 -13.30
CA PHE A 248 7.20 -3.29 -14.54
C PHE A 248 7.93 -1.97 -14.30
N ARG A 249 8.67 -1.49 -15.30
CA ARG A 249 9.33 -0.19 -15.26
C ARG A 249 8.50 0.87 -15.98
N LEU A 250 8.60 2.12 -15.49
CA LEU A 250 7.98 3.26 -16.12
C LEU A 250 9.05 4.25 -16.62
N PRO A 251 9.48 4.17 -17.89
CA PRO A 251 10.38 5.16 -18.50
C PRO A 251 9.70 6.52 -18.62
N HIS A 252 10.48 7.60 -18.55
CA HIS A 252 9.97 8.97 -18.76
C HIS A 252 9.59 9.23 -20.21
N GLU A 253 10.26 8.57 -21.14
CA GLU A 253 10.04 8.76 -22.59
C GLU A 253 8.85 7.97 -23.12
N GLY A 254 8.37 8.40 -24.29
CA GLY A 254 7.29 7.77 -25.04
C GLY A 254 5.90 8.28 -24.65
N GLU A 255 5.04 8.44 -25.64
CA GLU A 255 3.62 8.76 -25.43
C GLU A 255 2.89 7.53 -24.88
N LEU A 256 2.02 7.72 -23.89
CA LEU A 256 1.24 6.64 -23.30
C LEU A 256 -0.19 6.62 -23.86
N HIS A 257 -0.61 5.44 -24.31
CA HIS A 257 -1.92 5.20 -24.88
C HIS A 257 -2.74 4.24 -24.01
N GLU A 258 -4.00 4.60 -23.75
CA GLU A 258 -4.94 3.70 -23.08
C GLU A 258 -5.19 2.43 -23.92
N PRO A 259 -5.31 1.25 -23.29
CA PRO A 259 -5.69 0.04 -24.03
C PRO A 259 -7.13 0.17 -24.54
N ASP A 260 -7.32 -0.16 -25.81
CA ASP A 260 -8.63 -0.21 -26.44
C ASP A 260 -9.13 -1.66 -26.49
N VAL A 261 -9.55 -2.14 -25.33
CA VAL A 261 -10.02 -3.53 -25.15
C VAL A 261 -11.20 -3.57 -24.20
N GLU A 262 -12.15 -4.43 -24.46
CA GLU A 262 -13.23 -4.73 -23.52
C GLU A 262 -12.78 -5.80 -22.52
N ILE A 263 -12.90 -5.48 -21.23
CA ILE A 263 -12.46 -6.36 -20.14
C ILE A 263 -13.67 -6.71 -19.28
N PRO A 264 -13.93 -8.00 -19.03
CA PRO A 264 -14.99 -8.44 -18.13
C PRO A 264 -14.85 -7.85 -16.74
N LEU A 265 -15.96 -7.35 -16.19
CA LEU A 265 -15.97 -6.74 -14.86
C LEU A 265 -15.89 -7.81 -13.75
N ASP A 266 -15.28 -7.45 -12.62
CA ASP A 266 -15.25 -8.31 -11.43
C ASP A 266 -16.63 -8.38 -10.76
N GLU A 267 -17.33 -9.48 -10.91
CA GLU A 267 -18.68 -9.66 -10.37
C GLU A 267 -18.73 -9.67 -8.84
N TYR A 268 -17.74 -10.28 -8.17
CA TYR A 268 -17.70 -10.43 -6.71
C TYR A 268 -17.58 -9.09 -5.96
N ARG A 269 -17.05 -8.02 -6.58
CA ARG A 269 -16.98 -6.69 -5.99
C ARG A 269 -18.31 -5.95 -6.05
N SER A 270 -19.15 -6.28 -7.02
CA SER A 270 -20.50 -5.71 -7.18
C SER A 270 -21.49 -6.28 -6.16
N TYR A 271 -21.33 -7.53 -5.75
CA TYR A 271 -22.26 -8.28 -4.87
C TYR A 271 -22.37 -7.73 -3.44
N LYS A 272 -21.44 -6.94 -2.95
CA LYS A 272 -21.32 -6.60 -1.54
C LYS A 272 -21.85 -5.26 -1.10
N ARG A 273 -22.17 -4.34 -1.99
CA ARG A 273 -22.81 -3.10 -1.57
C ARG A 273 -24.21 -3.31 -1.03
N THR A 274 -24.93 -4.30 -1.57
CA THR A 274 -26.29 -4.67 -1.12
C THR A 274 -26.31 -5.61 0.09
N LYS A 275 -25.33 -6.52 0.25
CA LYS A 275 -25.30 -7.45 1.39
C LYS A 275 -24.75 -6.85 2.70
N ARG A 276 -24.02 -5.75 2.67
CA ARG A 276 -23.59 -5.07 3.91
C ARG A 276 -24.74 -4.39 4.67
N SER A 277 -25.84 -4.07 3.99
CA SER A 277 -27.04 -3.53 4.63
C SER A 277 -28.00 -4.61 5.17
N SER A 278 -27.83 -5.88 4.78
CA SER A 278 -28.70 -6.99 5.22
C SER A 278 -28.10 -7.87 6.32
N LEU A 279 -26.88 -7.59 6.81
CA LEU A 279 -26.25 -8.28 7.93
C LEU A 279 -26.49 -7.60 9.30
N THR A 280 -27.32 -6.57 9.32
CA THR A 280 -27.89 -6.04 10.56
C THR A 280 -29.30 -6.61 10.66
N VAL A 281 -29.46 -7.70 11.31
CA VAL A 281 -30.61 -8.25 12.06
C VAL A 281 -30.52 -9.79 12.06
N ALA A 282 -29.85 -10.33 13.02
CA ALA A 282 -30.29 -11.51 13.70
C ALA A 282 -30.00 -11.26 15.18
N LYS A 283 -31.10 -10.99 15.90
CA LYS A 283 -31.15 -11.03 17.35
C LYS A 283 -30.92 -12.46 17.85
#